data_4d1dd14a9a1d5f0978929d6ef12e1637
#
_entry.id   4d1dd14a9a1d5f0978929d6ef12e1637
#
_cell.length_a   1.000
_cell.length_b   1.000
_cell.length_c   1.000
_cell.angle_alpha   90.00
_cell.angle_beta   90.00
_cell.angle_gamma   90.00
#
_symmetry.space_group_name_H-M   'P 1'
#
loop_
_entity.id
_entity.type
_entity.pdbx_description
1 polymer ?
#
loop_
_entity_poly.entity_id
_entity_poly.type
_entity_poly.pdbx_seq_one_letter_code
_entity_poly.pdbx_strand_id
1 'polypeptide(L)'
;FSSLLSFLTLLTFVYAAYLTREKSGIIVMLFILLVCIFSDVGGYIVGKSVGGKKLTKISPNKTISGSIGSFLFSLFPIGIYIFFSNLNDNDLFDFVFDDEVIIGCLLISLACQIGDLIISFFKRLAKVKDTGKILPGHGGILDRIDGLIFAIISLLLINKILFWII
;
A
#
# COMPACT_ATOMS: atom_id res chain seq x y z
N PHE A 1 -23.43 12.15 1.38
CA PHE A 1 -22.88 11.29 0.31
C PHE A 1 -21.44 10.87 0.60
N SER A 2 -20.56 11.78 1.08
CA SER A 2 -19.17 11.46 1.39
C SER A 2 -19.03 10.48 2.57
N SER A 3 -19.86 10.58 3.62
CA SER A 3 -19.80 9.69 4.78
C SER A 3 -20.22 8.25 4.44
N LEU A 4 -21.22 8.07 3.58
CA LEU A 4 -21.65 6.76 3.10
C LEU A 4 -20.55 6.09 2.27
N LEU A 5 -19.91 6.85 1.37
CA LEU A 5 -18.82 6.34 0.54
C LEU A 5 -17.62 5.93 1.41
N SER A 6 -17.24 6.74 2.39
CA SER A 6 -16.16 6.40 3.33
C SER A 6 -16.49 5.15 4.16
N PHE A 7 -17.74 5.01 4.58
CA PHE A 7 -18.18 3.81 5.31
C PHE A 7 -18.11 2.56 4.43
N LEU A 8 -18.55 2.65 3.18
CA LEU A 8 -18.46 1.54 2.23
C LEU A 8 -17.02 1.15 1.92
N THR A 9 -16.12 2.13 1.75
CA THR A 9 -14.69 1.83 1.53
C THR A 9 -14.05 1.15 2.73
N LEU A 10 -14.39 1.52 3.96
CA LEU A 10 -13.91 0.84 5.17
C LEU A 10 -14.48 -0.57 5.30
N LEU A 11 -15.76 -0.78 4.98
CA LEU A 11 -16.36 -2.13 4.96
C LEU A 11 -15.68 -3.03 3.93
N THR A 12 -15.45 -2.53 2.72
CA THR A 12 -14.75 -3.30 1.68
C THR A 12 -13.31 -3.61 2.08
N PHE A 13 -12.62 -2.68 2.75
CA PHE A 13 -11.29 -2.91 3.28
C PHE A 13 -11.26 -4.01 4.34
N VAL A 14 -12.15 -3.95 5.35
CA VAL A 14 -12.23 -4.98 6.41
C VAL A 14 -12.54 -6.35 5.81
N TYR A 15 -13.48 -6.41 4.87
CA TYR A 15 -13.81 -7.66 4.18
C TYR A 15 -12.64 -8.20 3.36
N ALA A 16 -11.93 -7.31 2.63
CA ALA A 16 -10.75 -7.67 1.87
C ALA A 16 -9.61 -8.19 2.76
N ALA A 17 -9.34 -7.52 3.87
CA ALA A 17 -8.33 -7.93 4.84
C ALA A 17 -8.66 -9.28 5.47
N TYR A 18 -9.93 -9.51 5.83
CA TYR A 18 -10.40 -10.79 6.33
C TYR A 18 -10.16 -11.92 5.33
N LEU A 19 -10.59 -11.75 4.07
CA LEU A 19 -10.41 -12.74 3.01
C LEU A 19 -8.93 -13.02 2.71
N THR A 20 -8.09 -11.98 2.68
CA THR A 20 -6.64 -12.13 2.44
C THR A 20 -6.01 -12.95 3.56
N ARG A 21 -6.35 -12.65 4.82
CA ARG A 21 -5.87 -13.41 5.98
C ARG A 21 -6.32 -14.86 5.95
N GLU A 22 -7.59 -15.12 5.60
CA GLU A 22 -8.16 -16.48 5.59
C GLU A 22 -7.58 -17.34 4.48
N LYS A 23 -7.41 -16.78 3.27
CA LYS A 23 -6.94 -17.54 2.10
C LYS A 23 -5.42 -17.68 2.04
N SER A 24 -4.69 -16.60 2.35
CA SER A 24 -3.23 -16.52 2.13
C SER A 24 -2.42 -16.55 3.44
N GLY A 25 -3.10 -16.51 4.59
CA GLY A 25 -2.47 -16.56 5.90
C GLY A 25 -1.94 -15.20 6.39
N ILE A 26 -1.48 -15.21 7.65
CA ILE A 26 -1.01 -13.98 8.33
C ILE A 26 0.30 -13.45 7.75
N ILE A 27 1.18 -14.34 7.27
CA ILE A 27 2.51 -13.98 6.75
C ILE A 27 2.38 -13.16 5.48
N VAL A 28 1.51 -13.58 4.55
CA VAL A 28 1.24 -12.82 3.33
C VAL A 28 0.64 -11.46 3.65
N MET A 29 -0.25 -11.37 4.64
CA MET A 29 -0.81 -10.08 5.08
C MET A 29 0.27 -9.16 5.65
N LEU A 30 1.21 -9.68 6.46
CA LEU A 30 2.34 -8.91 6.97
C LEU A 30 3.30 -8.50 5.86
N PHE A 31 3.52 -9.35 4.86
CA PHE A 31 4.32 -9.04 3.69
C PHE A 31 3.73 -7.86 2.90
N ILE A 32 2.41 -7.86 2.64
CA ILE A 32 1.72 -6.75 1.98
C ILE A 32 1.88 -5.45 2.76
N LEU A 33 1.73 -5.52 4.09
CA LEU A 33 1.92 -4.35 4.96
C LEU A 33 3.35 -3.80 4.83
N LEU A 34 4.37 -4.67 4.80
CA LEU A 34 5.75 -4.27 4.60
C LEU A 34 5.96 -3.61 3.23
N VAL A 35 5.38 -4.17 2.16
CA VAL A 35 5.44 -3.58 0.82
C VAL A 35 4.90 -2.16 0.81
N CYS A 36 3.74 -1.91 1.46
CA CYS A 36 3.17 -0.57 1.57
C CYS A 36 4.09 0.38 2.37
N ILE A 37 4.60 -0.05 3.52
CA ILE A 37 5.50 0.76 4.36
C ILE A 37 6.77 1.12 3.59
N PHE A 38 7.43 0.16 2.97
CA PHE A 38 8.65 0.42 2.20
C PHE A 38 8.41 1.29 0.98
N SER A 39 7.27 1.12 0.30
CA SER A 39 6.83 2.00 -0.79
C SER A 39 6.73 3.46 -0.33
N ASP A 40 6.09 3.72 0.82
CA ASP A 40 5.93 5.08 1.36
C ASP A 40 7.26 5.67 1.80
N VAL A 41 8.09 4.88 2.50
CA VAL A 41 9.44 5.28 2.93
C VAL A 41 10.31 5.61 1.72
N GLY A 42 10.31 4.74 0.69
CA GLY A 42 11.05 4.96 -0.54
C GLY A 42 10.62 6.23 -1.28
N GLY A 43 9.30 6.43 -1.38
CA GLY A 43 8.72 7.63 -1.95
C GLY A 43 9.14 8.91 -1.24
N TYR A 44 9.17 8.87 0.09
CA TYR A 44 9.63 10.00 0.91
C TYR A 44 11.13 10.26 0.78
N ILE A 45 11.97 9.22 0.93
CA ILE A 45 13.42 9.35 0.89
C ILE A 45 13.88 9.85 -0.47
N VAL A 46 13.49 9.15 -1.54
CA VAL A 46 13.92 9.50 -2.91
C VAL A 46 13.31 10.83 -3.35
N GLY A 47 12.04 11.06 -3.03
CA GLY A 47 11.37 12.31 -3.36
C GLY A 47 12.00 13.53 -2.69
N LYS A 48 12.52 13.38 -1.45
CA LYS A 48 13.20 14.46 -0.73
C LYS A 48 14.65 14.62 -1.17
N SER A 49 15.36 13.53 -1.47
CA SER A 49 16.79 13.55 -1.83
C SER A 49 17.01 14.04 -3.27
N VAL A 50 16.22 13.51 -4.21
CA VAL A 50 16.35 13.81 -5.64
C VAL A 50 15.50 15.02 -6.04
N GLY A 51 14.32 15.17 -5.40
CA GLY A 51 13.38 16.24 -5.73
C GLY A 51 12.84 16.12 -7.16
N GLY A 52 12.63 17.24 -7.83
CA GLY A 52 12.22 17.30 -9.23
C GLY A 52 10.75 17.69 -9.43
N LYS A 53 10.18 17.31 -10.58
CA LYS A 53 8.80 17.67 -10.95
C LYS A 53 7.79 17.07 -9.99
N LYS A 54 6.80 17.88 -9.61
CA LYS A 54 5.68 17.44 -8.77
C LYS A 54 4.81 16.43 -9.51
N LEU A 55 4.37 15.39 -8.82
CA LEU A 55 3.53 14.33 -9.40
C LEU A 55 2.13 14.86 -9.74
N THR A 56 1.52 15.61 -8.81
CA THR A 56 0.17 16.16 -8.98
C THR A 56 0.02 17.53 -8.28
N LYS A 57 -0.98 18.30 -8.71
CA LYS A 57 -1.39 19.54 -8.03
C LYS A 57 -2.13 19.26 -6.70
N ILE A 58 -2.72 18.09 -6.54
CA ILE A 58 -3.51 17.68 -5.37
C ILE A 58 -2.61 17.45 -4.15
N SER A 59 -1.45 16.84 -4.38
CA SER A 59 -0.45 16.57 -3.35
C SER A 59 0.90 17.17 -3.77
N PRO A 60 1.17 18.46 -3.44
CA PRO A 60 2.34 19.18 -3.92
C PRO A 60 3.67 18.69 -3.34
N ASN A 61 3.63 17.82 -2.33
CA ASN A 61 4.82 17.22 -1.73
C ASN A 61 5.27 15.94 -2.44
N LYS A 62 4.40 15.31 -3.27
CA LYS A 62 4.76 14.11 -4.04
C LYS A 62 5.46 14.51 -5.33
N THR A 63 6.60 13.86 -5.60
CA THR A 63 7.44 14.07 -6.80
C THR A 63 7.42 12.82 -7.69
N ILE A 64 7.77 12.99 -8.98
CA ILE A 64 7.91 11.86 -9.91
C ILE A 64 9.06 10.95 -9.48
N SER A 65 10.19 11.53 -9.05
CA SER A 65 11.32 10.78 -8.49
C SER A 65 10.90 9.96 -7.25
N GLY A 66 10.07 10.53 -6.38
CA GLY A 66 9.51 9.82 -5.24
C GLY A 66 8.65 8.64 -5.66
N SER A 67 7.82 8.77 -6.69
CA SER A 67 7.02 7.65 -7.21
C SER A 67 7.90 6.50 -7.72
N ILE A 68 8.98 6.81 -8.43
CA ILE A 68 9.97 5.79 -8.83
C ILE A 68 10.63 5.15 -7.60
N GLY A 69 10.98 5.97 -6.61
CA GLY A 69 11.52 5.49 -5.32
C GLY A 69 10.58 4.54 -4.61
N SER A 70 9.27 4.81 -4.61
CA SER A 70 8.25 3.92 -4.05
C SER A 70 8.27 2.53 -4.71
N PHE A 71 8.35 2.47 -6.04
CA PHE A 71 8.45 1.20 -6.76
C PHE A 71 9.73 0.43 -6.43
N LEU A 72 10.89 1.10 -6.40
CA LEU A 72 12.16 0.45 -6.09
C LEU A 72 12.16 -0.11 -4.65
N PHE A 73 11.70 0.67 -3.69
CA PHE A 73 11.68 0.26 -2.29
C PHE A 73 10.60 -0.79 -1.99
N SER A 74 9.54 -0.88 -2.76
CA SER A 74 8.51 -1.92 -2.61
C SER A 74 9.04 -3.35 -2.83
N LEU A 75 10.23 -3.50 -3.44
CA LEU A 75 10.90 -4.79 -3.63
C LEU A 75 11.77 -5.20 -2.43
N PHE A 76 12.10 -4.29 -1.51
CA PHE A 76 12.92 -4.62 -0.33
C PHE A 76 12.33 -5.73 0.56
N PRO A 77 11.01 -5.78 0.80
CA PRO A 77 10.40 -6.86 1.57
C PRO A 77 10.69 -8.27 1.05
N ILE A 78 10.93 -8.42 -0.26
CA ILE A 78 11.33 -9.68 -0.87
C ILE A 78 12.65 -10.16 -0.26
N GLY A 79 13.66 -9.29 -0.17
CA GLY A 79 14.95 -9.62 0.44
C GLY A 79 14.82 -9.96 1.93
N ILE A 80 13.98 -9.23 2.66
CA ILE A 80 13.70 -9.50 4.09
C ILE A 80 13.08 -10.89 4.24
N TYR A 81 12.10 -11.20 3.42
CA TYR A 81 11.42 -12.49 3.46
C TYR A 81 12.38 -13.65 3.14
N ILE A 82 13.17 -13.55 2.07
CA ILE A 82 14.19 -14.56 1.71
C ILE A 82 15.17 -14.78 2.86
N PHE A 83 15.60 -13.71 3.53
CA PHE A 83 16.50 -13.80 4.66
C PHE A 83 15.89 -14.59 5.82
N PHE A 84 14.64 -14.32 6.19
CA PHE A 84 13.94 -15.04 7.24
C PHE A 84 13.58 -16.49 6.86
N SER A 85 13.23 -16.75 5.60
CA SER A 85 12.98 -18.09 5.07
C SER A 85 14.23 -18.99 5.20
N ASN A 86 15.41 -18.46 4.88
CA ASN A 86 16.67 -19.21 4.99
C ASN A 86 17.12 -19.46 6.44
N LEU A 87 16.58 -18.73 7.42
CA LEU A 87 16.90 -18.92 8.84
C LEU A 87 15.98 -19.93 9.55
N ASN A 88 14.82 -20.18 8.99
CA ASN A 88 13.82 -21.05 9.59
C ASN A 88 13.46 -22.17 8.61
N ASP A 89 13.79 -23.43 8.98
CA ASP A 89 13.39 -24.63 8.26
C ASP A 89 11.87 -24.94 8.44
N ASN A 90 11.07 -23.96 8.81
CA ASN A 90 9.64 -24.14 9.05
C ASN A 90 8.84 -23.87 7.78
N ASP A 91 7.89 -24.74 7.44
CA ASP A 91 6.94 -24.67 6.30
C ASP A 91 6.10 -23.37 6.25
N LEU A 92 6.22 -22.51 7.28
CA LEU A 92 5.53 -21.23 7.35
C LEU A 92 6.01 -20.21 6.30
N PHE A 93 7.20 -20.44 5.72
CA PHE A 93 7.84 -19.55 4.75
C PHE A 93 7.98 -20.18 3.36
N ASP A 94 7.14 -21.19 3.03
CA ASP A 94 7.12 -21.87 1.71
C ASP A 94 6.52 -21.03 0.59
N PHE A 95 6.73 -19.74 0.62
CA PHE A 95 6.28 -18.86 -0.46
C PHE A 95 7.32 -18.87 -1.59
N VAL A 96 6.96 -19.44 -2.74
CA VAL A 96 7.81 -19.50 -3.92
C VAL A 96 7.95 -18.10 -4.53
N PHE A 97 9.20 -17.64 -4.71
CA PHE A 97 9.47 -16.36 -5.36
C PHE A 97 9.54 -16.54 -6.87
N ASP A 98 8.40 -16.34 -7.51
CA ASP A 98 8.29 -16.25 -8.96
C ASP A 98 8.23 -14.77 -9.40
N ASP A 99 8.39 -14.53 -10.70
CA ASP A 99 8.24 -13.20 -11.30
C ASP A 99 6.91 -12.54 -10.94
N GLU A 100 5.90 -13.34 -10.64
CA GLU A 100 4.57 -12.88 -10.17
C GLU A 100 4.63 -12.10 -8.86
N VAL A 101 5.53 -12.46 -7.94
CA VAL A 101 5.71 -11.74 -6.67
C VAL A 101 6.27 -10.34 -6.90
N ILE A 102 7.23 -10.21 -7.82
CA ILE A 102 7.80 -8.92 -8.19
C ILE A 102 6.71 -8.03 -8.78
N ILE A 103 5.95 -8.55 -9.73
CA ILE A 103 4.81 -7.85 -10.33
C ILE A 103 3.78 -7.49 -9.26
N GLY A 104 3.48 -8.41 -8.33
CA GLY A 104 2.60 -8.19 -7.20
C GLY A 104 3.05 -7.02 -6.32
N CYS A 105 4.33 -6.94 -5.95
CA CYS A 105 4.88 -5.83 -5.16
C CYS A 105 4.74 -4.49 -5.89
N LEU A 106 4.99 -4.45 -7.20
CA LEU A 106 4.85 -3.25 -8.01
C LEU A 106 3.38 -2.80 -8.11
N LEU A 107 2.45 -3.75 -8.29
CA LEU A 107 1.01 -3.46 -8.32
C LEU A 107 0.49 -2.98 -6.96
N ILE A 108 0.94 -3.57 -5.86
CA ILE A 108 0.61 -3.13 -4.50
C ILE A 108 1.13 -1.70 -4.28
N SER A 109 2.39 -1.42 -4.66
CA SER A 109 2.97 -0.07 -4.56
C SER A 109 2.19 0.94 -5.40
N LEU A 110 1.79 0.57 -6.62
CA LEU A 110 0.95 1.42 -7.48
C LEU A 110 -0.40 1.72 -6.82
N ALA A 111 -1.07 0.69 -6.29
CA ALA A 111 -2.36 0.83 -5.62
C ALA A 111 -2.25 1.72 -4.36
N CYS A 112 -1.16 1.56 -3.58
CA CYS A 112 -0.87 2.39 -2.42
C CYS A 112 -0.71 3.86 -2.84
N GLN A 113 0.10 4.15 -3.86
CA GLN A 113 0.31 5.52 -4.37
C GLN A 113 -0.98 6.16 -4.89
N ILE A 114 -1.81 5.40 -5.61
CA ILE A 114 -3.11 5.87 -6.12
C ILE A 114 -4.07 6.11 -4.94
N GLY A 115 -4.12 5.21 -3.98
CA GLY A 115 -4.94 5.33 -2.78
C GLY A 115 -4.66 6.61 -2.01
N ASP A 116 -3.39 6.91 -1.75
CA ASP A 116 -2.95 8.15 -1.12
C ASP A 116 -3.39 9.40 -1.89
N LEU A 117 -3.33 9.35 -3.22
CA LEU A 117 -3.77 10.47 -4.06
C LEU A 117 -5.29 10.66 -3.99
N ILE A 118 -6.06 9.57 -4.03
CA ILE A 118 -7.52 9.60 -3.94
C ILE A 118 -7.96 10.16 -2.59
N ILE A 119 -7.41 9.66 -1.48
CA ILE A 119 -7.76 10.16 -0.14
C ILE A 119 -7.30 11.61 0.03
N SER A 120 -6.12 11.97 -0.49
CA SER A 120 -5.66 13.36 -0.50
C SER A 120 -6.62 14.27 -1.27
N PHE A 121 -7.16 13.82 -2.40
CA PHE A 121 -8.16 14.56 -3.17
C PHE A 121 -9.44 14.79 -2.36
N PHE A 122 -9.99 13.75 -1.71
CA PHE A 122 -11.16 13.90 -0.86
C PHE A 122 -10.93 14.82 0.35
N LYS A 123 -9.74 14.78 0.97
CA LYS A 123 -9.36 15.72 2.04
C LYS A 123 -9.40 17.17 1.53
N ARG A 124 -8.90 17.44 0.32
CA ARG A 124 -8.96 18.79 -0.27
C ARG A 124 -10.37 19.24 -0.61
N LEU A 125 -11.22 18.33 -1.12
CA LEU A 125 -12.64 18.64 -1.35
C LEU A 125 -13.36 19.00 -0.05
N ALA A 126 -13.05 18.31 1.04
CA ALA A 126 -13.58 18.61 2.37
C ALA A 126 -12.93 19.83 3.04
N LYS A 127 -11.99 20.51 2.37
CA LYS A 127 -11.21 21.67 2.89
C LYS A 127 -10.46 21.35 4.20
N VAL A 128 -10.08 20.08 4.41
CA VAL A 128 -9.25 19.62 5.52
C VAL A 128 -7.90 19.12 5.00
N LYS A 129 -6.91 19.09 5.90
CA LYS A 129 -5.59 18.54 5.61
C LYS A 129 -5.46 17.13 6.16
N ASP A 130 -5.94 16.90 7.34
CA ASP A 130 -5.85 15.65 8.09
C ASP A 130 -7.26 15.16 8.46
N THR A 131 -7.44 13.84 8.54
CA THR A 131 -8.75 13.23 8.83
C THR A 131 -9.13 13.25 10.31
N GLY A 132 -8.19 13.64 11.19
CA GLY A 132 -8.41 13.71 12.64
C GLY A 132 -7.22 14.31 13.38
N LYS A 133 -7.33 14.36 14.72
CA LYS A 133 -6.29 14.87 15.64
C LYS A 133 -5.91 13.83 16.70
N ILE A 134 -6.20 12.55 16.45
CA ILE A 134 -6.02 11.47 17.45
C ILE A 134 -4.53 11.24 17.71
N LEU A 135 -3.69 11.37 16.70
CA LEU A 135 -2.23 11.19 16.84
C LEU A 135 -1.57 12.57 16.96
N PRO A 136 -1.00 12.93 18.15
CA PRO A 136 -0.32 14.21 18.33
C PRO A 136 0.79 14.43 17.31
N GLY A 137 0.71 15.52 16.53
CA GLY A 137 1.67 15.86 15.49
C GLY A 137 1.59 15.03 14.19
N HIS A 138 0.70 14.03 14.11
CA HIS A 138 0.65 13.09 13.00
C HIS A 138 -0.73 12.95 12.32
N GLY A 139 -1.75 13.70 12.75
CA GLY A 139 -3.09 13.67 12.15
C GLY A 139 -3.99 12.55 12.67
N GLY A 140 -4.85 12.01 11.80
CA GLY A 140 -5.73 10.89 12.11
C GLY A 140 -5.10 9.53 11.81
N ILE A 141 -5.67 8.47 12.40
CA ILE A 141 -5.28 7.08 12.11
C ILE A 141 -5.49 6.75 10.62
N LEU A 142 -6.58 7.24 10.03
CA LEU A 142 -6.90 7.02 8.63
C LEU A 142 -5.82 7.59 7.68
N ASP A 143 -5.16 8.69 8.08
CA ASP A 143 -4.06 9.29 7.32
C ASP A 143 -2.79 8.42 7.26
N ARG A 144 -2.75 7.33 8.02
CA ARG A 144 -1.64 6.37 8.09
C ARG A 144 -1.88 5.09 7.32
N ILE A 145 -3.13 4.78 7.09
CA ILE A 145 -3.53 3.54 6.43
C ILE A 145 -4.22 3.79 5.08
N ASP A 146 -4.24 5.07 4.62
CA ASP A 146 -4.93 5.45 3.38
C ASP A 146 -4.41 4.69 2.16
N GLY A 147 -3.11 4.57 1.97
CA GLY A 147 -2.52 3.75 0.91
C GLY A 147 -2.79 2.25 1.10
N LEU A 148 -2.69 1.75 2.35
CA LEU A 148 -2.92 0.34 2.68
C LEU A 148 -4.37 -0.09 2.37
N ILE A 149 -5.36 0.77 2.61
CA ILE A 149 -6.76 0.49 2.30
C ILE A 149 -6.91 0.12 0.82
N PHE A 150 -6.37 0.94 -0.07
CA PHE A 150 -6.46 0.71 -1.50
C PHE A 150 -5.59 -0.47 -1.96
N ALA A 151 -4.43 -0.67 -1.36
CA ALA A 151 -3.56 -1.82 -1.65
C ALA A 151 -4.28 -3.15 -1.36
N ILE A 152 -4.90 -3.30 -0.19
CA ILE A 152 -5.62 -4.52 0.17
C ILE A 152 -6.88 -4.72 -0.68
N ILE A 153 -7.64 -3.66 -0.97
CA ILE A 153 -8.81 -3.74 -1.84
C ILE A 153 -8.39 -4.17 -3.26
N SER A 154 -7.27 -3.63 -3.78
CA SER A 154 -6.79 -3.97 -5.12
C SER A 154 -6.42 -5.45 -5.27
N LEU A 155 -5.94 -6.09 -4.20
CA LEU A 155 -5.64 -7.53 -4.21
C LEU A 155 -6.87 -8.40 -4.46
N LEU A 156 -8.04 -8.02 -3.95
CA LEU A 156 -9.28 -8.74 -4.28
C LEU A 156 -9.61 -8.67 -5.76
N LEU A 157 -9.34 -7.52 -6.40
CA LEU A 157 -9.57 -7.32 -7.83
C LEU A 157 -8.55 -8.10 -8.65
N ILE A 158 -7.27 -8.05 -8.25
CA ILE A 158 -6.16 -8.76 -8.93
C ILE A 158 -6.38 -10.28 -8.85
N ASN A 159 -6.65 -10.83 -7.67
CA ASN A 159 -6.92 -12.25 -7.49
C ASN A 159 -8.13 -12.72 -8.31
N LYS A 160 -9.17 -11.88 -8.41
CA LYS A 160 -10.34 -12.19 -9.21
C LYS A 160 -10.04 -12.15 -10.72
N ILE A 161 -9.22 -11.22 -11.17
CA ILE A 161 -8.82 -11.08 -12.57
C ILE A 161 -7.89 -12.24 -12.96
N LEU A 162 -6.90 -12.58 -12.15
CA LEU A 162 -6.00 -13.71 -12.39
C LEU A 162 -6.77 -15.03 -12.43
N PHE A 163 -7.75 -15.23 -11.54
CA PHE A 163 -8.61 -16.42 -11.57
C PHE A 163 -9.48 -16.53 -12.84
N TRP A 164 -9.77 -15.43 -13.55
CA TRP A 164 -10.52 -15.42 -14.81
C TRP A 164 -9.63 -15.58 -16.06
N ILE A 165 -8.30 -15.42 -15.91
CA ILE A 165 -7.33 -15.50 -17.01
C ILE A 165 -6.64 -16.88 -17.06
N ILE A 166 -6.66 -17.64 -15.95
CA ILE A 166 -6.17 -19.03 -15.85
C ILE A 166 -7.37 -19.97 -15.91
#